data_9f4a8f52fd02bd5099efb442ee30f5a6
#
_entry.id   9f4a8f52fd02bd5099efb442ee30f5a6
#
_cell.length_a   1.000
_cell.length_b   1.000
_cell.length_c   1.000
_cell.angle_alpha   90.00
_cell.angle_beta   90.00
_cell.angle_gamma   90.00
#
_symmetry.space_group_name_H-M   'P 1'
#
loop_
_entity.id
_entity.type
_entity.pdbx_description
1 polymer ?
#
loop_
_entity_poly.entity_id
_entity_poly.type
_entity_poly.pdbx_seq_one_letter_code
_entity_poly.pdbx_strand_id
1 'polypeptide(L)'
;MATARVRRRWTLACESLGVDKTNEREWWRRVETKYNEPGRHYHTLVHVDAMLTLATKHEVQDRVAVDLATIFHDIVYDAVDGGRGRNERESAQQFVEFAHSTTMTSERINKVVQWIERTWTHDGAGLDGDGRLFMDFDMSILGAERGAYALYTKHVRLEYGHVNWLFWRIGRSQFLSASTSKRVFCTSEFAGLEGRALENARAECLKLRLELFVAACVAVAGFVGAGRVMLSLL
;
A
#
# COMPACT_ATOMS: atom_id res chain seq x y z
N MET A 1 0.25 15.97 12.93
CA MET A 1 0.47 16.76 11.68
C MET A 1 -0.15 16.05 10.48
N ALA A 2 0.08 14.76 10.24
CA ALA A 2 -0.49 13.98 9.13
C ALA A 2 -2.03 14.06 9.07
N THR A 3 -2.71 13.68 10.13
CA THR A 3 -4.18 13.72 10.23
C THR A 3 -4.77 15.10 9.90
N ALA A 4 -4.15 16.19 10.35
CA ALA A 4 -4.64 17.55 10.08
C ALA A 4 -4.56 17.92 8.59
N ARG A 5 -3.52 17.48 7.86
CA ARG A 5 -3.37 17.72 6.42
C ARG A 5 -4.37 16.89 5.62
N VAL A 6 -4.50 15.59 5.93
CA VAL A 6 -5.50 14.73 5.32
C VAL A 6 -6.91 15.29 5.55
N ARG A 7 -7.23 15.70 6.79
CA ARG A 7 -8.51 16.32 7.12
C ARG A 7 -8.79 17.58 6.30
N ARG A 8 -7.78 18.43 6.14
CA ARG A 8 -7.91 19.65 5.32
C ARG A 8 -8.22 19.32 3.86
N ARG A 9 -7.51 18.32 3.27
CA ARG A 9 -7.75 17.89 1.89
C ARG A 9 -9.14 17.28 1.73
N TRP A 10 -9.57 16.47 2.69
CA TRP A 10 -10.93 15.94 2.79
C TRP A 10 -11.99 17.05 2.77
N THR A 11 -11.86 18.06 3.66
CA THR A 11 -12.81 19.18 3.73
C THR A 11 -12.89 19.94 2.41
N LEU A 12 -11.74 20.25 1.77
CA LEU A 12 -11.72 20.93 0.47
C LEU A 12 -12.39 20.10 -0.63
N ALA A 13 -12.19 18.77 -0.65
CA ALA A 13 -12.86 17.90 -1.60
C ALA A 13 -14.38 17.89 -1.37
N CYS A 14 -14.84 17.73 -0.15
CA CYS A 14 -16.25 17.77 0.21
C CYS A 14 -16.92 19.10 -0.16
N GLU A 15 -16.27 20.22 0.12
CA GLU A 15 -16.77 21.56 -0.23
C GLU A 15 -16.92 21.73 -1.74
N SER A 16 -15.93 21.29 -2.51
CA SER A 16 -15.98 21.37 -3.98
C SER A 16 -17.04 20.46 -4.61
N LEU A 17 -17.48 19.43 -3.90
CA LEU A 17 -18.46 18.44 -4.36
C LEU A 17 -19.86 18.65 -3.75
N GLY A 18 -20.08 19.76 -3.02
CA GLY A 18 -21.38 20.09 -2.45
C GLY A 18 -21.84 19.14 -1.33
N VAL A 19 -20.90 18.46 -0.67
CA VAL A 19 -21.23 17.58 0.46
C VAL A 19 -21.63 18.41 1.66
N ASP A 20 -22.78 18.12 2.25
CA ASP A 20 -23.22 18.82 3.45
C ASP A 20 -22.32 18.52 4.66
N LYS A 21 -22.32 19.45 5.63
CA LYS A 21 -21.42 19.38 6.79
C LYS A 21 -21.69 18.20 7.74
N THR A 22 -22.86 17.60 7.69
CA THR A 22 -23.20 16.42 8.49
C THR A 22 -22.56 15.18 7.88
N ASN A 23 -22.80 14.95 6.59
CA ASN A 23 -22.17 13.88 5.81
C ASN A 23 -20.64 13.99 5.80
N GLU A 24 -20.09 15.22 5.61
CA GLU A 24 -18.64 15.44 5.68
C GLU A 24 -18.05 14.94 6.99
N ARG A 25 -18.68 15.27 8.14
CA ARG A 25 -18.20 14.87 9.47
C ARG A 25 -18.38 13.39 9.74
N GLU A 26 -19.45 12.80 9.24
CA GLU A 26 -19.78 11.38 9.42
C GLU A 26 -18.79 10.50 8.67
N TRP A 27 -18.54 10.82 7.41
CA TRP A 27 -17.55 10.12 6.59
C TRP A 27 -16.14 10.33 7.10
N TRP A 28 -15.79 11.53 7.56
CA TRP A 28 -14.48 11.72 8.16
C TRP A 28 -14.26 10.82 9.38
N ARG A 29 -15.24 10.71 10.28
CA ARG A 29 -15.14 9.79 11.42
C ARG A 29 -14.94 8.36 10.96
N ARG A 30 -15.63 7.94 9.90
CA ARG A 30 -15.46 6.61 9.31
C ARG A 30 -14.02 6.43 8.77
N VAL A 31 -13.51 7.37 7.98
CA VAL A 31 -12.13 7.38 7.48
C VAL A 31 -11.14 7.30 8.64
N GLU A 32 -11.26 8.19 9.61
CA GLU A 32 -10.35 8.25 10.76
C GLU A 32 -10.38 6.96 11.58
N THR A 33 -11.56 6.39 11.83
CA THR A 33 -11.71 5.12 12.54
C THR A 33 -11.03 3.99 11.78
N LYS A 34 -11.25 3.88 10.48
CA LYS A 34 -10.70 2.84 9.61
C LYS A 34 -9.17 2.87 9.57
N TYR A 35 -8.57 4.04 9.40
CA TYR A 35 -7.12 4.17 9.37
C TYR A 35 -6.44 4.07 10.75
N ASN A 36 -7.21 4.03 11.84
CA ASN A 36 -6.74 3.80 13.22
C ASN A 36 -7.11 2.40 13.73
N GLU A 37 -7.58 1.47 12.89
CA GLU A 37 -7.86 0.10 13.29
C GLU A 37 -6.61 -0.57 13.88
N PRO A 38 -6.77 -1.38 14.95
CA PRO A 38 -5.66 -2.15 15.52
C PRO A 38 -5.01 -3.03 14.44
N GLY A 39 -3.68 -3.08 14.44
CA GLY A 39 -2.92 -3.88 13.48
C GLY A 39 -2.47 -3.13 12.24
N ARG A 40 -2.95 -1.89 11.99
CA ARG A 40 -2.39 -1.02 10.95
C ARG A 40 -1.12 -0.34 11.45
N HIS A 41 -0.04 -0.51 10.76
CA HIS A 41 1.26 0.08 11.11
C HIS A 41 1.84 0.93 9.99
N TYR A 42 1.68 0.51 8.73
CA TYR A 42 2.05 1.26 7.53
C TYR A 42 0.83 1.90 6.87
N HIS A 43 -0.24 1.12 6.62
CA HIS A 43 -1.46 1.57 5.93
C HIS A 43 -2.35 2.40 6.87
N THR A 44 -1.85 3.57 7.25
CA THR A 44 -2.44 4.54 8.18
C THR A 44 -2.61 5.90 7.51
N LEU A 45 -3.20 6.89 8.21
CA LEU A 45 -3.25 8.27 7.72
C LEU A 45 -1.86 8.89 7.45
N VAL A 46 -0.78 8.31 7.95
CA VAL A 46 0.59 8.76 7.63
C VAL A 46 0.94 8.41 6.19
N HIS A 47 0.58 7.23 5.71
CA HIS A 47 0.72 6.82 4.31
C HIS A 47 -0.13 7.71 3.39
N VAL A 48 -1.41 7.88 3.70
CA VAL A 48 -2.30 8.79 2.97
C VAL A 48 -1.73 10.22 2.89
N ASP A 49 -1.21 10.75 4.00
CA ASP A 49 -0.57 12.07 4.05
C ASP A 49 0.68 12.16 3.16
N ALA A 50 1.48 11.11 3.11
CA ALA A 50 2.66 11.06 2.24
C ALA A 50 2.25 11.12 0.76
N MET A 51 1.24 10.36 0.34
CA MET A 51 0.71 10.39 -1.03
C MET A 51 0.12 11.75 -1.38
N LEU A 52 -0.73 12.33 -0.51
CA LEU A 52 -1.28 13.68 -0.70
C LEU A 52 -0.19 14.75 -0.79
N THR A 53 0.89 14.59 -0.03
CA THR A 53 2.05 15.49 -0.10
C THR A 53 2.75 15.39 -1.45
N LEU A 54 2.92 14.19 -2.00
CA LEU A 54 3.44 14.00 -3.36
C LEU A 54 2.50 14.62 -4.39
N ALA A 55 1.21 14.36 -4.28
CA ALA A 55 0.22 14.95 -5.17
C ALA A 55 0.26 16.48 -5.20
N THR A 56 0.68 17.18 -4.14
CA THR A 56 0.87 18.64 -4.17
C THR A 56 2.10 19.10 -4.95
N LYS A 57 3.06 18.20 -5.20
CA LYS A 57 4.31 18.52 -5.91
C LYS A 57 4.26 18.21 -7.39
N HIS A 58 3.18 17.55 -7.82
CA HIS A 58 2.98 17.16 -9.22
C HIS A 58 1.73 17.85 -9.79
N GLU A 59 1.77 18.10 -11.08
CA GLU A 59 0.63 18.62 -11.79
C GLU A 59 -0.39 17.50 -12.04
N VAL A 60 -1.57 17.60 -11.45
CA VAL A 60 -2.70 16.70 -11.65
C VAL A 60 -3.88 17.48 -12.19
N GLN A 61 -4.61 16.91 -13.15
CA GLN A 61 -5.74 17.56 -13.82
C GLN A 61 -6.97 17.58 -12.92
N ASP A 62 -7.26 16.47 -12.24
CA ASP A 62 -8.40 16.33 -11.32
C ASP A 62 -7.93 16.11 -9.88
N ARG A 63 -7.53 17.21 -9.23
CA ARG A 63 -7.05 17.20 -7.84
C ARG A 63 -8.01 16.53 -6.87
N VAL A 64 -9.31 16.75 -7.04
CA VAL A 64 -10.33 16.21 -6.13
C VAL A 64 -10.44 14.70 -6.30
N ALA A 65 -10.42 14.20 -7.53
CA ALA A 65 -10.43 12.75 -7.80
C ALA A 65 -9.19 12.07 -7.22
N VAL A 66 -7.99 12.66 -7.41
CA VAL A 66 -6.73 12.13 -6.85
C VAL A 66 -6.75 12.13 -5.32
N ASP A 67 -7.24 13.20 -4.68
CA ASP A 67 -7.34 13.26 -3.23
C ASP A 67 -8.31 12.20 -2.69
N LEU A 68 -9.46 12.03 -3.33
CA LEU A 68 -10.44 11.01 -2.92
C LEU A 68 -9.93 9.60 -3.15
N ALA A 69 -9.32 9.32 -4.31
CA ALA A 69 -8.67 8.03 -4.55
C ALA A 69 -7.64 7.72 -3.46
N THR A 70 -6.80 8.71 -3.11
CA THR A 70 -5.78 8.57 -2.06
C THR A 70 -6.38 8.33 -0.67
N ILE A 71 -7.51 8.99 -0.34
CA ILE A 71 -8.15 8.83 0.98
C ILE A 71 -8.88 7.48 1.07
N PHE A 72 -9.39 6.96 -0.03
CA PHE A 72 -10.22 5.76 -0.02
C PHE A 72 -9.50 4.47 -0.39
N HIS A 73 -8.31 4.49 -1.04
CA HIS A 73 -7.71 3.27 -1.61
C HIS A 73 -7.47 2.15 -0.58
N ASP A 74 -7.08 2.50 0.62
CA ASP A 74 -6.79 1.60 1.73
C ASP A 74 -7.76 1.76 2.91
N ILE A 75 -8.95 2.35 2.70
CA ILE A 75 -9.92 2.53 3.80
C ILE A 75 -10.38 1.19 4.37
N VAL A 76 -10.43 0.16 3.53
CA VAL A 76 -10.54 -1.23 3.94
C VAL A 76 -9.17 -1.87 3.78
N TYR A 77 -8.64 -2.42 4.87
CA TYR A 77 -7.36 -3.11 4.86
C TYR A 77 -7.39 -4.28 5.84
N ASP A 78 -7.48 -5.47 5.31
CA ASP A 78 -7.43 -6.72 6.05
C ASP A 78 -6.21 -7.53 5.58
N ALA A 79 -5.17 -7.59 6.40
CA ALA A 79 -3.96 -8.35 6.11
C ALA A 79 -4.18 -9.87 6.23
N VAL A 80 -5.27 -10.32 6.85
CA VAL A 80 -5.60 -11.75 7.03
C VAL A 80 -6.34 -12.30 5.81
N ASP A 81 -7.40 -11.62 5.37
CA ASP A 81 -8.33 -12.10 4.35
C ASP A 81 -8.51 -11.13 3.16
N GLY A 82 -7.68 -10.09 3.09
CA GLY A 82 -7.74 -9.07 2.03
C GLY A 82 -7.19 -9.49 0.67
N GLY A 83 -6.81 -10.76 0.51
CA GLY A 83 -6.18 -11.25 -0.72
C GLY A 83 -7.06 -11.19 -1.97
N ARG A 84 -6.43 -11.36 -3.15
CA ARG A 84 -7.08 -11.35 -4.47
C ARG A 84 -7.84 -10.05 -4.80
N GLY A 85 -7.33 -8.91 -4.34
CA GLY A 85 -7.93 -7.59 -4.60
C GLY A 85 -9.25 -7.36 -3.85
N ARG A 86 -9.49 -8.04 -2.72
CA ARG A 86 -10.69 -7.84 -1.90
C ARG A 86 -10.67 -6.48 -1.20
N ASN A 87 -9.55 -6.12 -0.59
CA ASN A 87 -9.38 -4.83 0.08
C ASN A 87 -9.69 -3.67 -0.87
N GLU A 88 -9.14 -3.71 -2.07
CA GLU A 88 -9.28 -2.66 -3.07
C GLU A 88 -10.73 -2.56 -3.57
N ARG A 89 -11.41 -3.69 -3.82
CA ARG A 89 -12.83 -3.69 -4.20
C ARG A 89 -13.72 -3.17 -3.08
N GLU A 90 -13.50 -3.59 -1.83
CA GLU A 90 -14.28 -3.11 -0.69
C GLU A 90 -13.99 -1.63 -0.41
N SER A 91 -12.74 -1.17 -0.59
CA SER A 91 -12.37 0.25 -0.53
C SER A 91 -13.07 1.07 -1.62
N ALA A 92 -13.12 0.57 -2.84
CA ALA A 92 -13.85 1.19 -3.94
C ALA A 92 -15.37 1.27 -3.64
N GLN A 93 -15.96 0.25 -3.02
CA GLN A 93 -17.36 0.28 -2.58
C GLN A 93 -17.60 1.38 -1.53
N GLN A 94 -16.69 1.55 -0.55
CA GLN A 94 -16.75 2.64 0.42
C GLN A 94 -16.71 4.01 -0.26
N PHE A 95 -15.86 4.16 -1.29
CA PHE A 95 -15.82 5.38 -2.09
C PHE A 95 -17.15 5.60 -2.83
N VAL A 96 -17.72 4.58 -3.46
CA VAL A 96 -19.02 4.70 -4.16
C VAL A 96 -20.15 5.10 -3.21
N GLU A 97 -20.19 4.52 -2.00
CA GLU A 97 -21.16 4.93 -0.96
C GLU A 97 -21.03 6.42 -0.62
N PHE A 98 -19.80 6.92 -0.43
CA PHE A 98 -19.54 8.33 -0.21
C PHE A 98 -19.97 9.18 -1.42
N ALA A 99 -19.63 8.74 -2.62
CA ALA A 99 -19.88 9.49 -3.85
C ALA A 99 -21.39 9.75 -4.11
N HIS A 100 -22.28 8.92 -3.61
CA HIS A 100 -23.72 9.14 -3.67
C HIS A 100 -24.18 10.42 -2.95
N SER A 101 -23.39 10.95 -2.01
CA SER A 101 -23.66 12.21 -1.32
C SER A 101 -23.00 13.43 -2.00
N THR A 102 -22.48 13.27 -3.20
CA THR A 102 -21.67 14.26 -3.92
C THR A 102 -22.30 14.62 -5.26
N THR A 103 -21.78 15.71 -5.86
CA THR A 103 -22.13 16.13 -7.23
C THR A 103 -21.24 15.48 -8.30
N MET A 104 -20.51 14.43 -7.98
CA MET A 104 -19.65 13.72 -8.95
C MET A 104 -20.49 13.05 -10.05
N THR A 105 -20.03 13.17 -11.30
CA THR A 105 -20.63 12.42 -12.42
C THR A 105 -20.26 10.95 -12.33
N SER A 106 -21.10 10.09 -12.91
CA SER A 106 -20.84 8.64 -12.95
C SER A 106 -19.50 8.30 -13.62
N GLU A 107 -19.11 9.06 -14.65
CA GLU A 107 -17.82 8.89 -15.32
C GLU A 107 -16.65 9.14 -14.36
N ARG A 108 -16.72 10.23 -13.57
CA ARG A 108 -15.71 10.58 -12.60
C ARG A 108 -15.64 9.58 -11.44
N ILE A 109 -16.80 9.07 -10.99
CA ILE A 109 -16.87 8.00 -9.99
C ILE A 109 -16.19 6.75 -10.51
N ASN A 110 -16.56 6.29 -11.71
CA ASN A 110 -16.00 5.09 -12.33
C ASN A 110 -14.48 5.20 -12.51
N LYS A 111 -13.97 6.39 -12.85
CA LYS A 111 -12.54 6.66 -12.94
C LYS A 111 -11.83 6.44 -11.61
N VAL A 112 -12.33 7.01 -10.53
CA VAL A 112 -11.75 6.83 -9.17
C VAL A 112 -11.84 5.38 -8.71
N VAL A 113 -12.97 4.69 -8.95
CA VAL A 113 -13.12 3.26 -8.68
C VAL A 113 -12.04 2.45 -9.39
N GLN A 114 -11.86 2.70 -10.69
CA GLN A 114 -10.82 2.03 -11.47
C GLN A 114 -9.42 2.24 -10.88
N TRP A 115 -9.11 3.45 -10.44
CA TRP A 115 -7.80 3.73 -9.83
C TRP A 115 -7.63 2.95 -8.51
N ILE A 116 -8.63 2.97 -7.63
CA ILE A 116 -8.59 2.25 -6.35
C ILE A 116 -8.41 0.74 -6.59
N GLU A 117 -9.24 0.13 -7.44
CA GLU A 117 -9.14 -1.31 -7.73
C GLU A 117 -7.80 -1.70 -8.35
N ARG A 118 -7.18 -0.76 -9.11
CA ARG A 118 -5.91 -1.02 -9.79
C ARG A 118 -4.71 -1.03 -8.84
N THR A 119 -4.83 -0.53 -7.59
CA THR A 119 -3.77 -0.64 -6.58
C THR A 119 -3.46 -2.09 -6.19
N TRP A 120 -4.38 -3.04 -6.43
CA TRP A 120 -4.09 -4.47 -6.30
C TRP A 120 -2.89 -4.95 -7.14
N THR A 121 -2.73 -4.44 -8.33
CA THR A 121 -1.66 -4.82 -9.27
C THR A 121 -0.62 -3.73 -9.49
N HIS A 122 -0.92 -2.51 -9.11
CA HIS A 122 -0.17 -1.28 -9.43
C HIS A 122 0.14 -1.14 -10.92
N ASP A 123 -0.71 -1.71 -11.78
CA ASP A 123 -0.55 -1.63 -13.23
C ASP A 123 -1.25 -0.39 -13.77
N GLY A 124 -0.48 0.59 -14.24
CA GLY A 124 -0.98 1.83 -14.83
C GLY A 124 -1.46 1.71 -16.28
N ALA A 125 -1.45 0.50 -16.87
CA ALA A 125 -1.90 0.30 -18.24
C ALA A 125 -3.37 0.66 -18.42
N GLY A 126 -3.67 1.52 -19.38
CA GLY A 126 -5.04 1.99 -19.66
C GLY A 126 -5.56 3.06 -18.71
N LEU A 127 -4.80 3.47 -17.69
CA LEU A 127 -5.14 4.62 -16.85
C LEU A 127 -4.75 5.94 -17.54
N ASP A 128 -5.49 7.01 -17.21
CA ASP A 128 -5.13 8.38 -17.59
C ASP A 128 -3.86 8.87 -16.84
N GLY A 129 -3.44 10.10 -17.11
CA GLY A 129 -2.25 10.69 -16.52
C GLY A 129 -2.32 10.74 -14.99
N ASP A 130 -3.45 11.17 -14.45
CA ASP A 130 -3.67 11.28 -13.01
C ASP A 130 -3.69 9.90 -12.32
N GLY A 131 -4.33 8.91 -12.95
CA GLY A 131 -4.36 7.54 -12.44
C GLY A 131 -2.98 6.89 -12.40
N ARG A 132 -2.13 7.15 -13.40
CA ARG A 132 -0.74 6.68 -13.40
C ARG A 132 0.10 7.37 -12.33
N LEU A 133 -0.06 8.69 -12.15
CA LEU A 133 0.58 9.42 -11.04
C LEU A 133 0.12 8.91 -9.68
N PHE A 134 -1.17 8.61 -9.52
CA PHE A 134 -1.70 8.03 -8.28
C PHE A 134 -1.05 6.66 -7.96
N MET A 135 -0.84 5.78 -8.96
CA MET A 135 -0.07 4.54 -8.77
C MET A 135 1.36 4.83 -8.30
N ASP A 136 2.00 5.82 -8.91
CA ASP A 136 3.37 6.20 -8.56
C ASP A 136 3.47 6.82 -7.16
N PHE A 137 2.46 7.57 -6.72
CA PHE A 137 2.41 8.09 -5.35
C PHE A 137 2.38 6.97 -4.33
N ASP A 138 1.58 5.95 -4.54
CA ASP A 138 1.46 4.79 -3.67
C ASP A 138 2.77 3.98 -3.65
N MET A 139 3.32 3.67 -4.82
CA MET A 139 4.55 2.90 -4.97
C MET A 139 5.83 3.69 -4.62
N SER A 140 5.75 5.00 -4.38
CA SER A 140 6.91 5.87 -4.14
C SER A 140 7.80 5.42 -2.99
N ILE A 141 7.23 4.75 -2.01
CA ILE A 141 7.96 4.21 -0.85
C ILE A 141 9.03 3.19 -1.25
N LEU A 142 8.85 2.46 -2.36
CA LEU A 142 9.86 1.53 -2.84
C LEU A 142 11.15 2.26 -3.26
N GLY A 143 11.02 3.48 -3.80
CA GLY A 143 12.14 4.35 -4.17
C GLY A 143 12.60 5.30 -3.06
N ALA A 144 12.13 5.13 -1.82
CA ALA A 144 12.52 5.98 -0.70
C ALA A 144 13.97 5.75 -0.25
N GLU A 145 14.51 6.71 0.50
CA GLU A 145 15.81 6.57 1.16
C GLU A 145 15.84 5.35 2.08
N ARG A 146 17.02 4.72 2.21
CA ARG A 146 17.20 3.43 2.90
C ARG A 146 16.56 3.39 4.29
N GLY A 147 16.64 4.48 5.07
CA GLY A 147 16.05 4.56 6.42
C GLY A 147 14.52 4.52 6.38
N ALA A 148 13.89 5.28 5.48
CA ALA A 148 12.44 5.30 5.30
C ALA A 148 11.93 3.94 4.76
N TYR A 149 12.63 3.36 3.79
CA TYR A 149 12.31 2.03 3.27
C TYR A 149 12.41 0.95 4.36
N ALA A 150 13.45 0.98 5.19
CA ALA A 150 13.60 0.03 6.30
C ALA A 150 12.47 0.15 7.34
N LEU A 151 12.00 1.37 7.60
CA LEU A 151 10.83 1.59 8.48
C LEU A 151 9.55 1.04 7.85
N TYR A 152 9.33 1.29 6.57
CA TYR A 152 8.24 0.71 5.78
C TYR A 152 8.22 -0.82 5.89
N THR A 153 9.33 -1.51 5.61
CA THR A 153 9.39 -2.97 5.66
C THR A 153 9.09 -3.51 7.06
N LYS A 154 9.56 -2.81 8.11
CA LYS A 154 9.24 -3.15 9.49
C LYS A 154 7.75 -3.01 9.78
N HIS A 155 7.11 -1.91 9.35
CA HIS A 155 5.70 -1.67 9.59
C HIS A 155 4.82 -2.67 8.84
N VAL A 156 5.10 -2.95 7.57
CA VAL A 156 4.37 -3.97 6.81
C VAL A 156 4.55 -5.35 7.46
N ARG A 157 5.76 -5.70 7.96
CA ARG A 157 5.94 -6.96 8.69
C ARG A 157 5.08 -7.05 9.95
N LEU A 158 4.86 -5.94 10.65
CA LEU A 158 3.98 -5.89 11.84
C LEU A 158 2.52 -6.15 11.46
N GLU A 159 2.03 -5.60 10.35
CA GLU A 159 0.68 -5.84 9.83
C GLU A 159 0.45 -7.31 9.49
N TYR A 160 1.47 -7.98 8.97
CA TYR A 160 1.46 -9.42 8.69
C TYR A 160 2.00 -10.27 9.86
N GLY A 161 1.92 -9.76 11.11
CA GLY A 161 2.42 -10.43 12.31
C GLY A 161 1.84 -11.83 12.54
N HIS A 162 0.59 -12.04 12.11
CA HIS A 162 -0.13 -13.34 12.15
C HIS A 162 0.40 -14.36 11.14
N VAL A 163 1.07 -13.93 10.06
CA VAL A 163 1.60 -14.82 9.03
C VAL A 163 2.87 -15.50 9.55
N ASN A 164 2.90 -16.85 9.41
CA ASN A 164 4.08 -17.63 9.77
C ASN A 164 5.34 -17.07 9.11
N TRP A 165 6.44 -17.10 9.86
CA TRP A 165 7.75 -16.60 9.45
C TRP A 165 8.20 -17.03 8.04
N LEU A 166 8.01 -18.30 7.68
CA LEU A 166 8.39 -18.85 6.39
C LEU A 166 7.50 -18.31 5.25
N PHE A 167 6.17 -18.38 5.45
CA PHE A 167 5.20 -17.92 4.44
C PHE A 167 5.31 -16.41 4.18
N TRP A 168 5.57 -15.62 5.22
CA TRP A 168 5.86 -14.20 5.06
C TRP A 168 7.02 -13.94 4.10
N ARG A 169 8.15 -14.61 4.29
CA ARG A 169 9.34 -14.42 3.45
C ARG A 169 9.11 -14.80 2.00
N ILE A 170 8.43 -15.91 1.79
CA ILE A 170 8.07 -16.37 0.45
C ILE A 170 7.15 -15.33 -0.21
N GLY A 171 6.03 -14.97 0.43
CA GLY A 171 5.06 -14.02 -0.12
C GLY A 171 5.65 -12.63 -0.35
N ARG A 172 6.45 -12.13 0.60
CA ARG A 172 7.12 -10.83 0.45
C ARG A 172 8.14 -10.83 -0.70
N SER A 173 8.93 -11.90 -0.85
CA SER A 173 9.86 -12.04 -1.98
C SER A 173 9.13 -12.11 -3.32
N GLN A 174 7.98 -12.79 -3.37
CA GLN A 174 7.13 -12.83 -4.57
C GLN A 174 6.59 -11.46 -4.93
N PHE A 175 6.03 -10.72 -3.95
CA PHE A 175 5.56 -9.36 -4.14
C PHE A 175 6.67 -8.46 -4.71
N LEU A 176 7.84 -8.42 -4.07
CA LEU A 176 8.96 -7.59 -4.52
C LEU A 176 9.43 -7.98 -5.92
N SER A 177 9.52 -9.28 -6.20
CA SER A 177 9.90 -9.77 -7.53
C SER A 177 8.87 -9.39 -8.60
N ALA A 178 7.58 -9.48 -8.30
CA ALA A 178 6.51 -9.08 -9.21
C ALA A 178 6.54 -7.56 -9.46
N SER A 179 6.65 -6.76 -8.40
CA SER A 179 6.68 -5.28 -8.48
C SER A 179 7.90 -4.76 -9.25
N THR A 180 9.01 -5.52 -9.27
CA THR A 180 10.26 -5.11 -9.94
C THR A 180 10.57 -5.88 -11.22
N SER A 181 9.68 -6.76 -11.67
CA SER A 181 9.83 -7.51 -12.92
C SER A 181 9.64 -6.65 -14.18
N LYS A 182 8.96 -5.52 -14.03
CA LYS A 182 8.76 -4.46 -15.00
C LYS A 182 9.26 -3.15 -14.40
N ARG A 183 8.96 -2.02 -15.04
CA ARG A 183 9.14 -0.71 -14.42
C ARG A 183 8.25 -0.61 -13.18
N VAL A 184 8.81 -0.13 -12.07
CA VAL A 184 8.06 0.10 -10.83
C VAL A 184 7.10 1.28 -11.01
N PHE A 185 7.57 2.35 -11.66
CA PHE A 185 6.81 3.58 -11.83
C PHE A 185 6.22 3.71 -13.23
N CYS A 186 4.98 4.21 -13.26
CA CYS A 186 4.17 4.36 -14.46
C CYS A 186 4.54 5.60 -15.28
N THR A 187 5.10 6.65 -14.63
CA THR A 187 5.30 7.97 -15.23
C THR A 187 6.78 8.35 -15.27
N SER A 188 7.10 9.35 -16.12
CA SER A 188 8.46 9.92 -16.24
C SER A 188 8.87 10.72 -15.00
N GLU A 189 7.90 11.29 -14.32
CA GLU A 189 8.07 12.10 -13.10
C GLU A 189 8.72 11.31 -11.97
N PHE A 190 8.49 10.00 -11.93
CA PHE A 190 9.05 9.09 -10.95
C PHE A 190 10.24 8.25 -11.48
N ALA A 191 10.64 8.43 -12.74
CA ALA A 191 11.75 7.67 -13.32
C ALA A 191 13.07 7.80 -12.53
N GLY A 192 13.30 8.94 -11.86
CA GLY A 192 14.47 9.15 -11.01
C GLY A 192 14.50 8.27 -9.74
N LEU A 193 13.38 7.69 -9.35
CA LEU A 193 13.29 6.77 -8.20
C LEU A 193 13.47 5.29 -8.60
N GLU A 194 13.38 4.96 -9.88
CA GLU A 194 13.39 3.57 -10.38
C GLU A 194 14.63 2.79 -9.91
N GLY A 195 15.82 3.37 -10.08
CA GLY A 195 17.07 2.71 -9.67
C GLY A 195 17.08 2.35 -8.18
N ARG A 196 16.66 3.29 -7.34
CA ARG A 196 16.61 3.09 -5.89
C ARG A 196 15.53 2.09 -5.49
N ALA A 197 14.37 2.08 -6.14
CA ALA A 197 13.32 1.10 -5.91
C ALA A 197 13.83 -0.33 -6.19
N LEU A 198 14.54 -0.52 -7.30
CA LEU A 198 15.16 -1.79 -7.65
C LEU A 198 16.26 -2.20 -6.65
N GLU A 199 17.09 -1.27 -6.20
CA GLU A 199 18.12 -1.51 -5.18
C GLU A 199 17.51 -1.94 -3.84
N ASN A 200 16.50 -1.21 -3.36
CA ASN A 200 15.80 -1.51 -2.12
C ASN A 200 15.15 -2.90 -2.17
N ALA A 201 14.40 -3.20 -3.24
CA ALA A 201 13.74 -4.48 -3.42
C ALA A 201 14.73 -5.64 -3.51
N ARG A 202 15.84 -5.49 -4.25
CA ARG A 202 16.89 -6.51 -4.35
C ARG A 202 17.56 -6.76 -3.02
N ALA A 203 17.88 -5.70 -2.27
CA ALA A 203 18.49 -5.82 -0.94
C ALA A 203 17.58 -6.54 0.05
N GLU A 204 16.27 -6.21 0.06
CA GLU A 204 15.28 -6.91 0.89
C GLU A 204 15.13 -8.39 0.46
N CYS A 205 14.98 -8.67 -0.83
CA CYS A 205 14.92 -10.04 -1.34
C CYS A 205 16.15 -10.86 -0.96
N LEU A 206 17.35 -10.29 -1.09
CA LEU A 206 18.58 -10.98 -0.70
C LEU A 206 18.59 -11.31 0.79
N LYS A 207 18.21 -10.36 1.65
CA LYS A 207 18.08 -10.57 3.09
C LYS A 207 17.09 -11.69 3.41
N LEU A 208 15.90 -11.67 2.84
CA LEU A 208 14.87 -12.69 3.06
C LEU A 208 15.35 -14.08 2.63
N ARG A 209 16.04 -14.21 1.50
CA ARG A 209 16.60 -15.46 0.99
C ARG A 209 17.73 -15.97 1.87
N LEU A 210 18.61 -15.08 2.35
CA LEU A 210 19.70 -15.45 3.25
C LEU A 210 19.15 -15.99 4.58
N GLU A 211 18.13 -15.36 5.13
CA GLU A 211 17.46 -15.82 6.36
C GLU A 211 16.80 -17.21 6.17
N LEU A 212 16.20 -17.46 5.00
CA LEU A 212 15.66 -18.79 4.65
C LEU A 212 16.75 -19.82 4.53
N PHE A 213 17.86 -19.50 3.87
CA PHE A 213 19.01 -20.40 3.72
C PHE A 213 19.62 -20.77 5.07
N VAL A 214 19.85 -19.78 5.95
CA VAL A 214 20.40 -20.02 7.31
C VAL A 214 19.46 -20.93 8.10
N ALA A 215 18.16 -20.69 8.07
CA ALA A 215 17.19 -21.56 8.75
C ALA A 215 17.21 -23.01 8.24
N ALA A 216 17.33 -23.19 6.93
CA ALA A 216 17.46 -24.52 6.33
C ALA A 216 18.75 -25.22 6.78
N CYS A 217 19.88 -24.52 6.80
CA CYS A 217 21.16 -25.08 7.29
C CYS A 217 21.07 -25.50 8.77
N VAL A 218 20.46 -24.68 9.62
CA VAL A 218 20.26 -24.99 11.04
C VAL A 218 19.38 -26.23 11.22
N ALA A 219 18.28 -26.34 10.46
CA ALA A 219 17.40 -27.51 10.50
C ALA A 219 18.14 -28.80 10.10
N VAL A 220 18.94 -28.77 9.03
CA VAL A 220 19.73 -29.91 8.58
C VAL A 220 20.79 -30.33 9.62
N ALA A 221 21.50 -29.33 10.19
CA ALA A 221 22.52 -29.60 11.23
C ALA A 221 21.89 -30.21 12.49
N GLY A 222 20.70 -29.75 12.90
CA GLY A 222 19.95 -30.32 14.01
C GLY A 222 19.52 -31.76 13.75
N PHE A 223 19.10 -32.07 12.52
CA PHE A 223 18.72 -33.43 12.13
C PHE A 223 19.92 -34.40 12.15
N VAL A 224 21.09 -33.99 11.64
CA VAL A 224 22.33 -34.76 11.65
C VAL A 224 22.83 -34.96 13.08
N GLY A 225 22.73 -33.97 13.95
CA GLY A 225 23.08 -34.05 15.37
C GLY A 225 22.20 -35.07 16.13
N ALA A 226 20.88 -35.01 15.92
CA ALA A 226 19.94 -35.94 16.54
C ALA A 226 20.14 -37.39 16.05
N GLY A 227 20.42 -37.59 14.76
CA GLY A 227 20.73 -38.91 14.20
C GLY A 227 21.99 -39.53 14.77
N ARG A 228 23.04 -38.72 15.06
CA ARG A 228 24.28 -39.21 15.70
C ARG A 228 24.06 -39.61 17.16
N VAL A 229 23.23 -38.89 17.89
CA VAL A 229 22.88 -39.25 19.29
C VAL A 229 22.07 -40.54 19.34
N MET A 230 21.15 -40.76 18.44
CA MET A 230 20.39 -42.05 18.35
C MET A 230 21.30 -43.23 18.00
N LEU A 231 22.27 -43.06 17.08
CA LEU A 231 23.22 -44.10 16.70
C LEU A 231 24.27 -44.45 17.80
N SER A 232 24.48 -43.54 18.75
CA SER A 232 25.37 -43.78 19.90
C SER A 232 24.65 -44.42 21.10
N LEU A 233 23.33 -44.54 21.04
CA LEU A 233 22.51 -45.18 22.07
C LEU A 233 22.02 -46.60 21.68
N LEU A 234 22.36 -47.05 20.47
CA LEU A 234 22.23 -48.42 19.98
C LEU A 234 23.56 -49.14 20.02
#